data_404a559611b7bde5852fed71551689f0
#
_entry.id   404a559611b7bde5852fed71551689f0
#
_cell.length_a   1.000
_cell.length_b   1.000
_cell.length_c   1.000
_cell.angle_alpha   90.00
_cell.angle_beta   90.00
_cell.angle_gamma   90.00
#
_symmetry.space_group_name_H-M   'P 1'
#
loop_
_entity.id
_entity.type
_entity.pdbx_description
1 polymer ?
#
loop_
_entity_poly.entity_id
_entity_poly.type
_entity_poly.pdbx_seq_one_letter_code
_entity_poly.pdbx_strand_id
1 'polypeptide(L)'
;VIWLPFLVSEHWWDLRDLGNLSREILELIERGLGSEVAYIVSPLIGFVASFFLFVLPTQLYLGVYGERRLIGRMQSRLGPNRVGKFGLLQPIADAIKLIQKEAITPRGADRWVMWTAPVVFVAPAVLVWAVIPFGPNMVIADLPTGLVYYLAVAALPVLAAFMAGWSSNNKYSLFGAMRVVAMAISYEVALVLALLGVVLFTQTLSLQEIILWQRDLDIWLVFLQPLAFIIYFISASAELNRTPTDIAEAESEIVAGYLTEYSGMKWGLFYGMDIGYAIAAAAFGSTVFLGGWSFFGLEEWVPPWLILIVKTQLFYFVFIWTRGTLPRLRIDQLMGLAWKYLLPLAAVNLLVVAAERLWWKEAELGDGIVYLFAAINIVLAVVLLVGWARALGYRPERVRTRPRLVKEPLGYVPADSSAGGGQ
;
A
#
# COMPACT_ATOMS: atom_id res chain seq x y z
N VAL A 1 -1.23 43.55 5.83
CA VAL A 1 0.08 43.91 5.23
C VAL A 1 0.86 42.63 4.81
N ILE A 2 0.42 41.46 5.23
CA ILE A 2 1.09 40.14 4.93
C ILE A 2 0.72 39.64 3.50
N TRP A 3 -0.29 40.20 2.85
CA TRP A 3 -0.79 39.73 1.54
C TRP A 3 -0.21 40.48 0.32
N LEU A 4 0.54 41.56 0.51
CA LEU A 4 1.10 42.35 -0.59
C LEU A 4 2.23 41.68 -1.40
N PRO A 5 3.14 40.86 -0.79
CA PRO A 5 4.18 40.18 -1.57
C PRO A 5 3.64 39.10 -2.52
N PHE A 6 2.52 38.46 -2.17
CA PHE A 6 1.86 37.45 -3.01
C PHE A 6 1.31 37.98 -4.34
N LEU A 7 1.10 39.28 -4.42
CA LEU A 7 0.54 39.94 -5.61
C LEU A 7 1.63 40.46 -6.58
N VAL A 8 2.90 40.36 -6.24
CA VAL A 8 4.02 40.94 -7.00
C VAL A 8 4.80 39.92 -7.82
N SER A 9 4.66 38.62 -7.59
CA SER A 9 5.28 37.62 -8.49
C SER A 9 4.38 37.40 -9.71
N GLU A 10 4.89 37.71 -10.90
CA GLU A 10 4.16 37.56 -12.17
C GLU A 10 3.65 36.14 -12.46
N HIS A 11 3.96 35.15 -11.65
CA HIS A 11 3.73 33.71 -11.90
C HIS A 11 3.08 32.93 -10.75
N TRP A 12 2.49 33.60 -9.74
CA TRP A 12 1.82 32.90 -8.61
C TRP A 12 0.67 31.97 -9.02
N TRP A 13 0.12 32.15 -10.20
CA TRP A 13 -0.99 31.37 -10.78
C TRP A 13 -0.50 30.23 -11.68
N ASP A 14 0.81 30.06 -11.90
CA ASP A 14 1.34 28.95 -12.66
C ASP A 14 1.36 27.66 -11.82
N LEU A 15 0.20 26.97 -11.86
CA LEU A 15 -0.01 25.69 -11.17
C LEU A 15 0.91 24.55 -11.67
N ARG A 16 1.75 24.79 -12.69
CA ARG A 16 2.71 23.81 -13.20
C ARG A 16 3.90 23.65 -12.26
N ASP A 17 4.29 24.69 -11.58
CA ASP A 17 5.41 24.66 -10.64
C ASP A 17 5.02 25.19 -9.25
N LEU A 18 4.30 24.37 -8.50
CA LEU A 18 4.01 24.62 -7.08
C LEU A 18 5.30 24.68 -6.22
N GLY A 19 6.45 24.22 -6.75
CA GLY A 19 7.74 24.39 -6.12
C GLY A 19 8.18 25.83 -5.99
N ASN A 20 7.76 26.74 -6.89
CA ASN A 20 8.02 28.17 -6.75
C ASN A 20 7.26 28.76 -5.56
N LEU A 21 6.02 28.33 -5.32
CA LEU A 21 5.26 28.75 -4.16
C LEU A 21 5.95 28.32 -2.85
N SER A 22 6.50 27.12 -2.80
CA SER A 22 7.23 26.65 -1.62
C SER A 22 8.51 27.45 -1.38
N ARG A 23 9.25 27.83 -2.44
CA ARG A 23 10.44 28.68 -2.34
C ARG A 23 10.10 30.11 -1.85
N GLU A 24 9.04 30.71 -2.39
CA GLU A 24 8.60 32.05 -1.93
C GLU A 24 8.18 32.02 -0.45
N ILE A 25 7.48 30.98 -0.01
CA ILE A 25 7.13 30.78 1.40
C ILE A 25 8.41 30.63 2.24
N LEU A 26 9.41 29.87 1.75
CA LEU A 26 10.70 29.69 2.38
C LEU A 26 11.43 31.03 2.56
N GLU A 27 11.54 31.83 1.51
CA GLU A 27 12.17 33.15 1.55
C GLU A 27 11.45 34.12 2.52
N LEU A 28 10.12 34.04 2.59
CA LEU A 28 9.35 34.84 3.56
C LEU A 28 9.63 34.40 5.02
N ILE A 29 9.77 33.10 5.25
CA ILE A 29 10.10 32.55 6.57
C ILE A 29 11.54 32.90 6.93
N GLU A 30 12.50 32.81 6.00
CA GLU A 30 13.90 33.22 6.21
C GLU A 30 14.03 34.70 6.56
N ARG A 31 13.28 35.57 5.87
CA ARG A 31 13.24 37.00 6.18
C ARG A 31 12.63 37.33 7.55
N GLY A 32 11.67 36.50 7.99
CA GLY A 32 10.94 36.72 9.25
C GLY A 32 11.58 36.10 10.49
N LEU A 33 12.15 34.90 10.37
CA LEU A 33 12.56 34.07 11.50
C LEU A 33 14.06 33.72 11.51
N GLY A 34 14.79 34.06 10.44
CA GLY A 34 16.21 33.69 10.28
C GLY A 34 16.41 32.33 9.60
N SER A 35 17.58 32.17 8.97
CA SER A 35 17.88 31.02 8.11
C SER A 35 17.87 29.66 8.83
N GLU A 36 18.30 29.59 10.09
CA GLU A 36 18.31 28.33 10.84
C GLU A 36 16.90 27.84 11.19
N VAL A 37 16.01 28.75 11.56
CA VAL A 37 14.62 28.41 11.87
C VAL A 37 13.85 28.07 10.60
N ALA A 38 14.11 28.78 9.50
CA ALA A 38 13.53 28.51 8.20
C ALA A 38 13.87 27.08 7.70
N TYR A 39 15.10 26.64 7.88
CA TYR A 39 15.55 25.30 7.49
C TYR A 39 14.74 24.18 8.17
N ILE A 40 14.32 24.36 9.42
CA ILE A 40 13.51 23.40 10.18
C ILE A 40 12.01 23.55 9.85
N VAL A 41 11.54 24.79 9.75
CA VAL A 41 10.10 25.10 9.66
C VAL A 41 9.56 24.91 8.25
N SER A 42 10.36 25.16 7.21
CA SER A 42 9.90 25.04 5.81
C SER A 42 9.54 23.60 5.40
N PRO A 43 10.33 22.56 5.70
CA PRO A 43 9.92 21.18 5.42
C PRO A 43 8.64 20.80 6.15
N LEU A 44 8.47 21.29 7.41
CA LEU A 44 7.26 21.03 8.18
C LEU A 44 6.03 21.70 7.55
N ILE A 45 6.14 22.96 7.12
CA ILE A 45 5.04 23.65 6.43
C ILE A 45 4.75 23.01 5.09
N GLY A 46 5.77 22.67 4.30
CA GLY A 46 5.61 21.96 3.02
C GLY A 46 4.92 20.61 3.20
N PHE A 47 5.31 19.86 4.24
CA PHE A 47 4.70 18.60 4.61
C PHE A 47 3.21 18.77 4.98
N VAL A 48 2.90 19.68 5.89
CA VAL A 48 1.52 19.95 6.31
C VAL A 48 0.67 20.40 5.12
N ALA A 49 1.18 21.31 4.28
CA ALA A 49 0.47 21.76 3.09
C ALA A 49 0.21 20.61 2.10
N SER A 50 1.21 19.80 1.79
CA SER A 50 1.07 18.65 0.89
C SER A 50 0.09 17.62 1.44
N PHE A 51 0.15 17.35 2.75
CA PHE A 51 -0.78 16.43 3.39
C PHE A 51 -2.23 16.90 3.27
N PHE A 52 -2.52 18.16 3.60
CA PHE A 52 -3.89 18.68 3.55
C PHE A 52 -4.40 18.94 2.14
N LEU A 53 -3.55 19.31 1.19
CA LEU A 53 -3.98 19.61 -0.18
C LEU A 53 -4.12 18.37 -1.06
N PHE A 54 -3.24 17.38 -0.89
CA PHE A 54 -3.19 16.23 -1.79
C PHE A 54 -3.58 14.92 -1.12
N VAL A 55 -2.98 14.61 0.03
CA VAL A 55 -3.14 13.30 0.68
C VAL A 55 -4.53 13.15 1.29
N LEU A 56 -4.94 14.11 2.11
CA LEU A 56 -6.22 14.05 2.81
C LEU A 56 -7.43 14.03 1.87
N PRO A 57 -7.55 14.90 0.84
CA PRO A 57 -8.62 14.81 -0.13
C PRO A 57 -8.60 13.50 -0.91
N THR A 58 -7.42 13.03 -1.32
CA THR A 58 -7.27 11.76 -2.04
C THR A 58 -7.74 10.59 -1.17
N GLN A 59 -7.33 10.55 0.10
CA GLN A 59 -7.80 9.52 1.04
C GLN A 59 -9.30 9.56 1.28
N LEU A 60 -9.85 10.73 1.56
CA LEU A 60 -11.28 10.86 1.88
C LEU A 60 -12.18 10.54 0.69
N TYR A 61 -11.91 11.12 -0.46
CA TYR A 61 -12.80 10.99 -1.60
C TYR A 61 -12.53 9.78 -2.46
N LEU A 62 -11.27 9.52 -2.81
CA LEU A 62 -10.94 8.43 -3.73
C LEU A 62 -10.72 7.11 -2.99
N GLY A 63 -10.14 7.15 -1.78
CA GLY A 63 -9.97 5.97 -0.95
C GLY A 63 -11.29 5.47 -0.39
N VAL A 64 -11.85 6.15 0.61
CA VAL A 64 -13.01 5.66 1.36
C VAL A 64 -14.27 5.59 0.50
N TYR A 65 -14.59 6.67 -0.22
CA TYR A 65 -15.80 6.74 -1.06
C TYR A 65 -15.69 5.87 -2.31
N GLY A 66 -14.57 5.99 -3.03
CA GLY A 66 -14.34 5.30 -4.30
C GLY A 66 -14.29 3.79 -4.11
N GLU A 67 -13.54 3.31 -3.11
CA GLU A 67 -13.42 1.89 -2.80
C GLU A 67 -14.79 1.26 -2.48
N ARG A 68 -15.57 1.87 -1.58
CA ARG A 68 -16.91 1.38 -1.23
C ARG A 68 -17.85 1.32 -2.42
N ARG A 69 -17.74 2.28 -3.33
CA ARG A 69 -18.62 2.36 -4.51
C ARG A 69 -18.20 1.37 -5.59
N LEU A 70 -16.90 1.20 -5.79
CA LEU A 70 -16.35 0.23 -6.74
C LEU A 70 -16.64 -1.20 -6.30
N ILE A 71 -16.32 -1.55 -5.04
CA ILE A 71 -16.64 -2.88 -4.49
C ILE A 71 -18.14 -3.14 -4.51
N GLY A 72 -18.97 -2.13 -4.16
CA GLY A 72 -20.43 -2.27 -4.25
C GLY A 72 -20.90 -2.67 -5.65
N ARG A 73 -20.37 -2.04 -6.70
CA ARG A 73 -20.69 -2.39 -8.11
C ARG A 73 -20.20 -3.79 -8.49
N MET A 74 -18.99 -4.19 -8.05
CA MET A 74 -18.48 -5.55 -8.27
C MET A 74 -19.37 -6.62 -7.61
N GLN A 75 -19.97 -6.28 -6.47
CA GLN A 75 -20.90 -7.12 -5.72
C GLN A 75 -22.37 -6.99 -6.18
N SER A 76 -22.65 -6.31 -7.30
CA SER A 76 -23.99 -6.04 -7.82
C SER A 76 -24.92 -5.30 -6.83
N ARG A 77 -24.34 -4.44 -5.95
CA ARG A 77 -25.09 -3.60 -5.01
C ARG A 77 -24.71 -2.13 -5.13
N LEU A 78 -25.60 -1.25 -4.69
CA LEU A 78 -25.32 0.18 -4.64
C LEU A 78 -24.41 0.49 -3.43
N GLY A 79 -23.32 1.21 -3.66
CA GLY A 79 -22.50 1.82 -2.62
C GLY A 79 -23.21 3.02 -1.98
N PRO A 80 -22.50 3.83 -1.17
CA PRO A 80 -23.05 5.04 -0.54
C PRO A 80 -23.72 5.95 -1.59
N ASN A 81 -24.99 6.29 -1.35
CA ASN A 81 -25.77 7.09 -2.32
C ASN A 81 -26.71 8.15 -1.68
N ARG A 82 -26.87 8.17 -0.35
CA ARG A 82 -27.91 8.99 0.29
C ARG A 82 -27.39 10.28 0.93
N VAL A 83 -26.17 10.30 1.46
CA VAL A 83 -25.64 11.47 2.16
C VAL A 83 -24.97 12.41 1.17
N GLY A 84 -25.62 13.54 0.88
CA GLY A 84 -25.22 14.47 -0.19
C GLY A 84 -25.51 13.92 -1.58
N LYS A 85 -25.15 14.71 -2.62
CA LYS A 85 -25.33 14.31 -4.02
C LYS A 85 -24.49 13.07 -4.31
N PHE A 86 -25.10 11.97 -4.73
CA PHE A 86 -24.46 10.69 -5.00
C PHE A 86 -23.71 10.04 -3.80
N GLY A 87 -23.99 10.49 -2.54
CA GLY A 87 -23.31 9.96 -1.36
C GLY A 87 -21.92 10.52 -1.10
N LEU A 88 -21.53 11.64 -1.74
CA LEU A 88 -20.21 12.26 -1.61
C LEU A 88 -19.86 12.65 -0.17
N LEU A 89 -20.83 13.06 0.64
CA LEU A 89 -20.62 13.48 2.03
C LEU A 89 -20.57 12.30 3.02
N GLN A 90 -20.68 11.06 2.54
CA GLN A 90 -20.68 9.88 3.43
C GLN A 90 -19.39 9.74 4.25
N PRO A 91 -18.16 9.95 3.73
CA PRO A 91 -16.94 9.85 4.54
C PRO A 91 -16.93 10.86 5.70
N ILE A 92 -17.47 12.07 5.48
CA ILE A 92 -17.56 13.10 6.53
C ILE A 92 -18.57 12.68 7.60
N ALA A 93 -19.73 12.18 7.20
CA ALA A 93 -20.74 11.68 8.13
C ALA A 93 -20.22 10.51 8.97
N ASP A 94 -19.45 9.60 8.36
CA ASP A 94 -18.81 8.48 9.06
C ASP A 94 -17.75 8.97 10.05
N ALA A 95 -16.95 9.99 9.70
CA ALA A 95 -15.98 10.59 10.61
C ALA A 95 -16.67 11.25 11.82
N ILE A 96 -17.73 12.04 11.61
CA ILE A 96 -18.49 12.65 12.69
C ILE A 96 -19.10 11.58 13.61
N LYS A 97 -19.67 10.52 13.04
CA LYS A 97 -20.20 9.39 13.79
C LYS A 97 -19.13 8.74 14.67
N LEU A 98 -17.91 8.51 14.16
CA LEU A 98 -16.83 7.88 14.91
C LEU A 98 -16.30 8.78 16.04
N ILE A 99 -16.29 10.11 15.85
CA ILE A 99 -15.93 11.09 16.90
C ILE A 99 -16.94 11.07 18.04
N GLN A 100 -18.24 11.00 17.71
CA GLN A 100 -19.31 11.00 18.72
C GLN A 100 -19.48 9.65 19.42
N LYS A 101 -18.98 8.56 18.80
CA LYS A 101 -19.10 7.21 19.35
C LYS A 101 -18.21 7.04 20.58
N GLU A 102 -18.76 6.46 21.64
CA GLU A 102 -18.02 6.16 22.88
C GLU A 102 -16.82 5.25 22.61
N ALA A 103 -15.67 5.66 23.12
CA ALA A 103 -14.43 4.88 23.05
C ALA A 103 -14.31 3.99 24.30
N ILE A 104 -14.82 2.77 24.22
CA ILE A 104 -14.78 1.79 25.30
C ILE A 104 -13.35 1.25 25.44
N THR A 105 -12.89 1.09 26.68
CA THR A 105 -11.62 0.45 27.02
C THR A 105 -11.90 -0.71 27.98
N PRO A 106 -11.55 -1.97 27.62
CA PRO A 106 -11.75 -3.12 28.49
C PRO A 106 -11.01 -2.98 29.83
N ARG A 107 -11.56 -3.53 30.91
CA ARG A 107 -10.95 -3.41 32.25
C ARG A 107 -9.58 -4.09 32.34
N GLY A 108 -9.37 -5.18 31.61
CA GLY A 108 -8.11 -5.93 31.60
C GLY A 108 -7.08 -5.41 30.59
N ALA A 109 -7.43 -4.39 29.81
CA ALA A 109 -6.53 -3.85 28.79
C ALA A 109 -5.44 -2.95 29.39
N ASP A 110 -4.23 -2.99 28.80
CA ASP A 110 -3.20 -2.02 29.10
C ASP A 110 -3.55 -0.68 28.45
N ARG A 111 -4.00 0.27 29.29
CA ARG A 111 -4.50 1.57 28.81
C ARG A 111 -3.45 2.39 28.07
N TRP A 112 -2.22 2.41 28.55
CA TRP A 112 -1.15 3.19 27.91
C TRP A 112 -0.82 2.69 26.53
N VAL A 113 -0.60 1.39 26.38
CA VAL A 113 -0.30 0.79 25.07
C VAL A 113 -1.51 0.89 24.14
N MET A 114 -2.73 0.70 24.65
CA MET A 114 -3.96 0.81 23.86
C MET A 114 -4.21 2.24 23.34
N TRP A 115 -3.74 3.29 24.05
CA TRP A 115 -3.84 4.67 23.58
C TRP A 115 -2.70 5.07 22.64
N THR A 116 -1.51 4.54 22.84
CA THR A 116 -0.35 4.85 21.99
C THR A 116 -0.34 4.09 20.68
N ALA A 117 -0.90 2.88 20.61
CA ALA A 117 -0.92 2.08 19.38
C ALA A 117 -1.54 2.83 18.17
N PRO A 118 -2.71 3.50 18.25
CA PRO A 118 -3.22 4.29 17.15
C PRO A 118 -2.28 5.43 16.71
N VAL A 119 -1.57 6.06 17.65
CA VAL A 119 -0.62 7.14 17.34
C VAL A 119 0.58 6.58 16.58
N VAL A 120 1.13 5.45 17.03
CA VAL A 120 2.24 4.75 16.37
C VAL A 120 1.82 4.23 15.00
N PHE A 121 0.53 3.97 14.77
CA PHE A 121 0.00 3.57 13.46
C PHE A 121 -0.16 4.78 12.53
N VAL A 122 -0.66 5.92 13.03
CA VAL A 122 -0.92 7.13 12.23
C VAL A 122 0.36 7.84 11.82
N ALA A 123 1.34 7.96 12.72
CA ALA A 123 2.55 8.73 12.46
C ALA A 123 3.32 8.26 11.20
N PRO A 124 3.60 6.97 11.01
CA PRO A 124 4.26 6.50 9.79
C PRO A 124 3.42 6.72 8.53
N ALA A 125 2.08 6.60 8.60
CA ALA A 125 1.20 6.84 7.45
C ALA A 125 1.34 8.26 6.88
N VAL A 126 1.69 9.20 7.75
CA VAL A 126 1.97 10.59 7.37
C VAL A 126 3.43 10.74 6.92
N LEU A 127 4.38 10.17 7.65
CA LEU A 127 5.82 10.30 7.39
C LEU A 127 6.27 9.69 6.05
N VAL A 128 5.61 8.65 5.60
CA VAL A 128 5.89 8.01 4.29
C VAL A 128 5.81 9.00 3.12
N TRP A 129 4.92 10.00 3.20
CA TRP A 129 4.75 11.00 2.14
C TRP A 129 5.89 12.01 2.05
N ALA A 130 6.75 12.10 3.06
CA ALA A 130 7.85 13.06 3.10
C ALA A 130 8.86 12.88 1.96
N VAL A 131 9.07 11.65 1.50
CA VAL A 131 10.08 11.30 0.47
C VAL A 131 9.49 11.06 -0.92
N ILE A 132 8.15 11.05 -1.07
CA ILE A 132 7.50 10.83 -2.37
C ILE A 132 7.53 12.14 -3.17
N PRO A 133 8.21 12.19 -4.33
CA PRO A 133 8.30 13.39 -5.15
C PRO A 133 7.02 13.58 -5.97
N PHE A 134 6.35 14.71 -5.75
CA PHE A 134 5.16 15.09 -6.52
C PHE A 134 5.49 15.81 -7.84
N GLY A 135 6.72 16.28 -7.99
CA GLY A 135 7.20 16.97 -9.17
C GLY A 135 8.72 17.19 -9.12
N PRO A 136 9.32 17.80 -10.14
CA PRO A 136 10.76 18.02 -10.22
C PRO A 136 11.35 18.73 -9.01
N ASN A 137 10.61 19.71 -8.47
CA ASN A 137 11.01 20.52 -7.30
C ASN A 137 10.01 20.39 -6.14
N MET A 138 9.11 19.39 -6.20
CA MET A 138 8.04 19.18 -5.22
C MET A 138 8.29 17.91 -4.43
N VAL A 139 9.32 17.90 -3.64
CA VAL A 139 9.61 16.87 -2.65
C VAL A 139 9.80 17.56 -1.29
N ILE A 140 9.22 16.98 -0.24
CA ILE A 140 9.31 17.57 1.10
C ILE A 140 10.70 17.37 1.68
N ALA A 141 11.23 16.16 1.55
CA ALA A 141 12.57 15.79 1.98
C ALA A 141 13.24 14.98 0.86
N ASP A 142 14.13 15.61 0.09
CA ASP A 142 14.96 14.91 -0.88
C ASP A 142 16.12 14.23 -0.15
N LEU A 143 15.91 12.96 0.18
CA LEU A 143 16.91 12.16 0.87
C LEU A 143 17.67 11.30 -0.14
N PRO A 144 19.00 11.29 -0.11
CA PRO A 144 19.81 10.39 -0.96
C PRO A 144 19.52 8.91 -0.67
N THR A 145 18.93 8.60 0.48
CA THR A 145 18.47 7.26 0.90
C THR A 145 16.96 7.17 1.01
N GLY A 146 16.22 7.89 0.18
CA GLY A 146 14.75 8.00 0.23
C GLY A 146 14.04 6.65 0.17
N LEU A 147 14.54 5.70 -0.63
CA LEU A 147 14.00 4.35 -0.74
C LEU A 147 14.10 3.58 0.59
N VAL A 148 15.26 3.66 1.27
CA VAL A 148 15.47 3.00 2.58
C VAL A 148 14.60 3.65 3.65
N TYR A 149 14.49 4.98 3.63
CA TYR A 149 13.59 5.70 4.54
C TYR A 149 12.15 5.25 4.38
N TYR A 150 11.66 5.15 3.14
CA TYR A 150 10.30 4.66 2.86
C TYR A 150 10.06 3.28 3.48
N LEU A 151 10.96 2.32 3.22
CA LEU A 151 10.85 0.95 3.76
C LEU A 151 10.86 0.92 5.27
N ALA A 152 11.78 1.66 5.91
CA ALA A 152 11.88 1.71 7.36
C ALA A 152 10.62 2.29 8.03
N VAL A 153 10.02 3.33 7.43
CA VAL A 153 8.79 3.94 7.94
C VAL A 153 7.58 3.04 7.67
N ALA A 154 7.52 2.39 6.50
CA ALA A 154 6.43 1.49 6.13
C ALA A 154 6.35 0.23 7.01
N ALA A 155 7.45 -0.20 7.64
CA ALA A 155 7.49 -1.34 8.56
C ALA A 155 6.89 -1.02 9.96
N LEU A 156 6.81 0.24 10.37
CA LEU A 156 6.34 0.63 11.71
C LEU A 156 4.87 0.27 12.02
N PRO A 157 3.91 0.29 11.08
CA PRO A 157 2.52 -0.14 11.31
C PRO A 157 2.39 -1.54 11.88
N VAL A 158 3.31 -2.44 11.54
CA VAL A 158 3.33 -3.81 12.06
C VAL A 158 3.54 -3.83 13.57
N LEU A 159 4.43 -2.96 14.07
CA LEU A 159 4.63 -2.77 15.50
C LEU A 159 3.35 -2.26 16.17
N ALA A 160 2.70 -1.26 15.57
CA ALA A 160 1.46 -0.71 16.09
C ALA A 160 0.32 -1.74 16.14
N ALA A 161 0.18 -2.60 15.12
CA ALA A 161 -0.78 -3.68 15.10
C ALA A 161 -0.49 -4.72 16.20
N PHE A 162 0.79 -5.05 16.43
CA PHE A 162 1.19 -5.92 17.54
C PHE A 162 0.86 -5.28 18.91
N MET A 163 1.18 -4.00 19.11
CA MET A 163 0.82 -3.25 20.32
C MET A 163 -0.69 -3.26 20.56
N ALA A 164 -1.49 -3.07 19.52
CA ALA A 164 -2.95 -3.09 19.60
C ALA A 164 -3.49 -4.46 20.05
N GLY A 165 -2.99 -5.53 19.45
CA GLY A 165 -3.39 -6.89 19.83
C GLY A 165 -2.96 -7.30 21.23
N TRP A 166 -1.74 -6.94 21.62
CA TRP A 166 -1.22 -7.23 22.95
C TRP A 166 -1.98 -6.48 24.04
N SER A 167 -2.17 -5.17 23.87
CA SER A 167 -2.83 -4.30 24.87
C SER A 167 -4.28 -4.65 25.14
N SER A 168 -4.96 -5.27 24.18
CA SER A 168 -6.37 -5.64 24.27
C SER A 168 -6.67 -6.76 25.28
N ASN A 169 -5.65 -7.50 25.74
CA ASN A 169 -5.77 -8.66 26.63
C ASN A 169 -6.84 -9.68 26.19
N ASN A 170 -7.00 -9.86 24.89
CA ASN A 170 -7.93 -10.79 24.26
C ASN A 170 -7.16 -11.77 23.39
N LYS A 171 -7.45 -13.08 23.53
CA LYS A 171 -6.78 -14.14 22.77
C LYS A 171 -6.94 -13.97 21.27
N TYR A 172 -8.15 -13.63 20.80
CA TYR A 172 -8.41 -13.41 19.37
C TYR A 172 -7.65 -12.21 18.81
N SER A 173 -7.60 -11.12 19.59
CA SER A 173 -6.85 -9.93 19.23
C SER A 173 -5.34 -10.21 19.13
N LEU A 174 -4.78 -10.94 20.08
CA LEU A 174 -3.38 -11.34 20.06
C LEU A 174 -3.06 -12.26 18.87
N PHE A 175 -3.91 -13.25 18.57
CA PHE A 175 -3.72 -14.10 17.40
C PHE A 175 -3.78 -13.32 16.09
N GLY A 176 -4.69 -12.34 15.95
CA GLY A 176 -4.73 -11.45 14.80
C GLY A 176 -3.44 -10.66 14.64
N ALA A 177 -2.93 -10.06 15.72
CA ALA A 177 -1.67 -9.32 15.70
C ALA A 177 -0.46 -10.20 15.32
N MET A 178 -0.37 -11.43 15.87
CA MET A 178 0.70 -12.36 15.52
C MET A 178 0.66 -12.76 14.03
N ARG A 179 -0.53 -12.88 13.43
CA ARG A 179 -0.68 -13.13 11.99
C ARG A 179 -0.16 -11.97 11.15
N VAL A 180 -0.46 -10.71 11.55
CA VAL A 180 0.08 -9.51 10.88
C VAL A 180 1.60 -9.52 10.90
N VAL A 181 2.21 -9.73 12.06
CA VAL A 181 3.67 -9.78 12.22
C VAL A 181 4.30 -10.88 11.36
N ALA A 182 3.73 -12.08 11.38
CA ALA A 182 4.25 -13.20 10.60
C ALA A 182 4.20 -12.94 9.10
N MET A 183 3.11 -12.34 8.61
CA MET A 183 2.97 -11.95 7.21
C MET A 183 3.94 -10.84 6.83
N ALA A 184 4.00 -9.76 7.59
CA ALA A 184 4.86 -8.62 7.30
C ALA A 184 6.32 -9.06 7.17
N ILE A 185 6.88 -9.77 8.17
CA ILE A 185 8.27 -10.26 8.13
C ILE A 185 8.53 -11.13 6.88
N SER A 186 7.56 -11.96 6.49
CA SER A 186 7.74 -12.89 5.37
C SER A 186 7.72 -12.21 4.00
N TYR A 187 6.87 -11.20 3.82
CA TYR A 187 6.72 -10.52 2.54
C TYR A 187 7.69 -9.34 2.37
N GLU A 188 8.10 -8.69 3.47
CA GLU A 188 9.08 -7.60 3.46
C GLU A 188 10.42 -8.05 2.87
N VAL A 189 10.88 -9.26 3.15
CA VAL A 189 12.13 -9.79 2.57
C VAL A 189 12.06 -9.87 1.05
N ALA A 190 10.97 -10.39 0.49
CA ALA A 190 10.80 -10.47 -0.96
C ALA A 190 10.65 -9.08 -1.60
N LEU A 191 9.95 -8.16 -0.92
CA LEU A 191 9.77 -6.77 -1.34
C LEU A 191 11.11 -6.04 -1.42
N VAL A 192 11.94 -6.13 -0.39
CA VAL A 192 13.27 -5.51 -0.35
C VAL A 192 14.16 -6.06 -1.47
N LEU A 193 14.18 -7.38 -1.71
CA LEU A 193 14.96 -7.98 -2.79
C LEU A 193 14.50 -7.49 -4.18
N ALA A 194 13.19 -7.33 -4.39
CA ALA A 194 12.68 -6.78 -5.65
C ALA A 194 13.12 -5.32 -5.86
N LEU A 195 13.09 -4.51 -4.81
CA LEU A 195 13.53 -3.11 -4.87
C LEU A 195 15.05 -2.98 -5.01
N LEU A 196 15.83 -3.89 -4.44
CA LEU A 196 17.28 -3.93 -4.67
C LEU A 196 17.63 -4.15 -6.15
N GLY A 197 16.81 -4.89 -6.91
CA GLY A 197 16.96 -4.98 -8.36
C GLY A 197 16.83 -3.62 -9.04
N VAL A 198 15.90 -2.77 -8.61
CA VAL A 198 15.77 -1.40 -9.11
C VAL A 198 17.02 -0.59 -8.80
N VAL A 199 17.50 -0.64 -7.55
CA VAL A 199 18.72 0.08 -7.11
C VAL A 199 19.95 -0.35 -7.91
N LEU A 200 20.07 -1.63 -8.25
CA LEU A 200 21.18 -2.14 -9.07
C LEU A 200 21.19 -1.54 -10.49
N PHE A 201 20.00 -1.32 -11.07
CA PHE A 201 19.91 -0.68 -12.38
C PHE A 201 20.19 0.81 -12.33
N THR A 202 19.53 1.52 -11.41
CA THR A 202 19.57 2.98 -11.34
C THR A 202 20.81 3.52 -10.61
N GLN A 203 21.48 2.68 -9.80
CA GLN A 203 22.67 3.03 -9.00
C GLN A 203 22.40 4.14 -7.97
N THR A 204 21.15 4.35 -7.60
CA THR A 204 20.74 5.38 -6.63
C THR A 204 19.65 4.87 -5.70
N LEU A 205 19.61 5.44 -4.48
CA LEU A 205 18.57 5.20 -3.49
C LEU A 205 17.60 6.39 -3.37
N SER A 206 17.88 7.50 -4.07
CA SER A 206 16.98 8.67 -4.13
C SER A 206 15.81 8.40 -5.05
N LEU A 207 14.58 8.63 -4.56
CA LEU A 207 13.37 8.45 -5.35
C LEU A 207 13.28 9.45 -6.51
N GLN A 208 13.81 10.65 -6.31
CA GLN A 208 13.86 11.68 -7.35
C GLN A 208 14.80 11.28 -8.50
N GLU A 209 15.99 10.79 -8.16
CA GLU A 209 16.96 10.33 -9.16
C GLU A 209 16.46 9.10 -9.92
N ILE A 210 15.72 8.18 -9.28
CA ILE A 210 15.10 7.04 -9.95
C ILE A 210 14.11 7.50 -11.03
N ILE A 211 13.32 8.56 -10.78
CA ILE A 211 12.41 9.12 -11.78
C ILE A 211 13.20 9.77 -12.93
N LEU A 212 14.22 10.56 -12.58
CA LEU A 212 15.06 11.23 -13.60
C LEU A 212 15.74 10.20 -14.51
N TRP A 213 16.26 9.11 -13.93
CA TRP A 213 16.86 8.00 -14.67
C TRP A 213 15.86 7.36 -15.67
N GLN A 214 14.61 7.15 -15.26
CA GLN A 214 13.55 6.62 -16.14
C GLN A 214 13.18 7.61 -17.25
N ARG A 215 13.14 8.90 -16.92
CA ARG A 215 12.86 9.97 -17.90
C ARG A 215 13.96 10.07 -18.96
N ASP A 216 15.22 10.05 -18.53
CA ASP A 216 16.36 10.25 -19.42
C ASP A 216 16.53 9.09 -20.43
N LEU A 217 16.07 7.88 -20.08
CA LEU A 217 16.07 6.71 -20.96
C LEU A 217 14.72 6.47 -21.67
N ASP A 218 13.72 7.30 -21.45
CA ASP A 218 12.37 7.16 -22.00
C ASP A 218 11.77 5.75 -21.81
N ILE A 219 12.07 5.10 -20.68
CA ILE A 219 11.55 3.77 -20.35
C ILE A 219 11.13 3.67 -18.89
N TRP A 220 9.98 3.07 -18.64
CA TRP A 220 9.56 2.75 -17.28
C TRP A 220 10.19 1.45 -16.79
N LEU A 221 10.58 1.42 -15.52
CA LEU A 221 11.15 0.22 -14.89
C LEU A 221 10.19 -0.97 -14.85
N VAL A 222 8.89 -0.78 -14.97
CA VAL A 222 7.93 -1.88 -15.09
C VAL A 222 8.18 -2.75 -16.33
N PHE A 223 8.67 -2.16 -17.44
CA PHE A 223 9.01 -2.92 -18.63
C PHE A 223 10.40 -3.56 -18.51
N LEU A 224 11.32 -2.88 -17.85
CA LEU A 224 12.69 -3.37 -17.64
C LEU A 224 12.72 -4.47 -16.57
N GLN A 225 11.89 -4.37 -15.52
CA GLN A 225 11.86 -5.32 -14.40
C GLN A 225 10.41 -5.77 -14.08
N PRO A 226 9.72 -6.43 -15.02
CA PRO A 226 8.33 -6.84 -14.81
C PRO A 226 8.17 -7.84 -13.67
N LEU A 227 9.15 -8.70 -13.44
CA LEU A 227 9.13 -9.66 -12.33
C LEU A 227 9.24 -8.97 -10.98
N ALA A 228 10.15 -7.97 -10.85
CA ALA A 228 10.26 -7.16 -9.64
C ALA A 228 8.96 -6.41 -9.33
N PHE A 229 8.31 -5.84 -10.36
CA PHE A 229 7.02 -5.17 -10.22
C PHE A 229 5.93 -6.10 -9.70
N ILE A 230 5.82 -7.33 -10.23
CA ILE A 230 4.83 -8.31 -9.78
C ILE A 230 5.11 -8.72 -8.33
N ILE A 231 6.37 -8.96 -7.97
CA ILE A 231 6.78 -9.30 -6.60
C ILE A 231 6.45 -8.13 -5.65
N TYR A 232 6.77 -6.90 -6.05
CA TYR A 232 6.43 -5.69 -5.30
C TYR A 232 4.92 -5.61 -5.07
N PHE A 233 4.10 -5.75 -6.13
CA PHE A 233 2.65 -5.65 -6.04
C PHE A 233 2.04 -6.68 -5.09
N ILE A 234 2.48 -7.93 -5.16
CA ILE A 234 1.99 -9.01 -4.28
C ILE A 234 2.44 -8.76 -2.84
N SER A 235 3.72 -8.41 -2.63
CA SER A 235 4.26 -8.16 -1.30
C SER A 235 3.63 -6.92 -0.64
N ALA A 236 3.47 -5.83 -1.38
CA ALA A 236 2.77 -4.64 -0.89
C ALA A 236 1.30 -4.94 -0.54
N SER A 237 0.59 -5.75 -1.35
CA SER A 237 -0.78 -6.17 -1.02
C SER A 237 -0.84 -6.96 0.29
N ALA A 238 0.18 -7.78 0.57
CA ALA A 238 0.27 -8.57 1.79
C ALA A 238 0.59 -7.70 3.02
N GLU A 239 1.48 -6.74 2.88
CA GLU A 239 1.83 -5.79 3.94
C GLU A 239 0.63 -4.90 4.33
N LEU A 240 -0.19 -4.54 3.34
CA LEU A 240 -1.42 -3.78 3.53
C LEU A 240 -2.59 -4.61 4.08
N ASN A 241 -2.40 -5.89 4.37
CA ASN A 241 -3.45 -6.81 4.80
C ASN A 241 -4.71 -6.79 3.91
N ARG A 242 -4.54 -6.58 2.58
CA ARG A 242 -5.67 -6.52 1.64
C ARG A 242 -5.87 -7.87 0.96
N THR A 243 -7.14 -8.21 0.66
CA THR A 243 -7.45 -9.45 -0.08
C THR A 243 -6.60 -9.55 -1.37
N PRO A 244 -5.91 -10.68 -1.64
CA PRO A 244 -6.16 -12.04 -1.11
C PRO A 244 -5.48 -12.36 0.24
N THR A 245 -4.73 -11.44 0.84
CA THR A 245 -3.87 -11.66 2.01
C THR A 245 -4.46 -11.16 3.32
N ASP A 246 -5.73 -10.73 3.32
CA ASP A 246 -6.47 -10.19 4.46
C ASP A 246 -6.82 -11.27 5.50
N ILE A 247 -5.80 -11.74 6.24
CA ILE A 247 -5.95 -12.73 7.31
C ILE A 247 -6.01 -12.06 8.68
N ALA A 248 -5.50 -10.85 8.78
CA ALA A 248 -5.42 -10.10 10.02
C ALA A 248 -6.79 -9.75 10.60
N GLU A 249 -7.76 -9.49 9.72
CA GLU A 249 -9.14 -9.10 10.05
C GLU A 249 -10.16 -10.19 9.66
N ALA A 250 -9.74 -11.45 9.52
CA ALA A 250 -10.60 -12.52 9.07
C ALA A 250 -11.80 -12.72 10.02
N GLU A 251 -12.94 -12.08 9.71
CA GLU A 251 -14.16 -12.13 10.52
C GLU A 251 -14.65 -13.56 10.76
N SER A 252 -14.44 -14.45 9.80
CA SER A 252 -14.84 -15.85 9.91
C SER A 252 -13.98 -16.69 10.87
N GLU A 253 -12.77 -16.23 11.22
CA GLU A 253 -11.82 -16.99 12.03
C GLU A 253 -11.55 -16.35 13.40
N ILE A 254 -11.32 -15.04 13.44
CA ILE A 254 -10.82 -14.29 14.61
C ILE A 254 -11.60 -13.02 14.92
N VAL A 255 -12.89 -12.97 14.56
CA VAL A 255 -13.85 -11.86 14.78
C VAL A 255 -13.43 -10.59 14.02
N ALA A 256 -12.51 -9.77 14.56
CA ALA A 256 -11.98 -8.57 13.90
C ALA A 256 -10.45 -8.43 14.13
N GLY A 257 -9.78 -9.54 14.43
CA GLY A 257 -8.35 -9.56 14.65
C GLY A 257 -7.87 -8.62 15.74
N TYR A 258 -6.78 -7.90 15.49
CA TYR A 258 -6.18 -6.96 16.46
C TYR A 258 -7.07 -5.76 16.79
N LEU A 259 -8.07 -5.45 15.98
CA LEU A 259 -9.02 -4.36 16.18
C LEU A 259 -10.26 -4.73 16.99
N THR A 260 -10.41 -5.97 17.48
CA THR A 260 -11.61 -6.49 18.13
C THR A 260 -12.07 -5.63 19.30
N GLU A 261 -11.15 -5.13 20.12
CA GLU A 261 -11.49 -4.32 21.32
C GLU A 261 -11.45 -2.80 21.06
N TYR A 262 -11.11 -2.39 19.83
CA TYR A 262 -11.08 -0.98 19.48
C TYR A 262 -12.44 -0.47 19.04
N SER A 263 -12.86 0.69 19.56
CA SER A 263 -14.13 1.34 19.22
C SER A 263 -13.98 2.84 19.01
N GLY A 264 -15.02 3.48 18.43
CA GLY A 264 -15.05 4.92 18.21
C GLY A 264 -13.91 5.42 17.31
N MET A 265 -13.35 6.57 17.65
CA MET A 265 -12.30 7.20 16.84
C MET A 265 -10.99 6.40 16.81
N LYS A 266 -10.66 5.63 17.86
CA LYS A 266 -9.47 4.77 17.86
C LYS A 266 -9.52 3.73 16.73
N TRP A 267 -10.66 3.08 16.55
CA TRP A 267 -10.88 2.17 15.41
C TRP A 267 -10.85 2.92 14.08
N GLY A 268 -11.45 4.12 14.04
CA GLY A 268 -11.49 4.95 12.85
C GLY A 268 -10.10 5.39 12.36
N LEU A 269 -9.15 5.62 13.28
CA LEU A 269 -7.77 5.95 12.94
C LEU A 269 -7.06 4.78 12.25
N PHE A 270 -7.19 3.55 12.76
CA PHE A 270 -6.63 2.37 12.10
C PHE A 270 -7.22 2.19 10.70
N TYR A 271 -8.56 2.18 10.59
CA TYR A 271 -9.22 1.98 9.30
C TYR A 271 -8.90 3.08 8.27
N GLY A 272 -8.90 4.35 8.71
CA GLY A 272 -8.57 5.47 7.83
C GLY A 272 -7.13 5.45 7.34
N MET A 273 -6.19 5.11 8.22
CA MET A 273 -4.77 5.06 7.86
C MET A 273 -4.41 3.80 7.05
N ASP A 274 -5.12 2.69 7.21
CA ASP A 274 -4.97 1.52 6.34
C ASP A 274 -5.20 1.88 4.86
N ILE A 275 -6.24 2.67 4.58
CA ILE A 275 -6.46 3.22 3.24
C ILE A 275 -5.31 4.16 2.83
N GLY A 276 -4.81 4.97 3.77
CA GLY A 276 -3.69 5.86 3.55
C GLY A 276 -2.41 5.14 3.15
N TYR A 277 -2.08 4.06 3.84
CA TYR A 277 -0.96 3.20 3.48
C TYR A 277 -1.12 2.58 2.09
N ALA A 278 -2.32 2.16 1.72
CA ALA A 278 -2.57 1.61 0.39
C ALA A 278 -2.36 2.63 -0.72
N ILE A 279 -2.77 3.88 -0.50
CA ILE A 279 -2.53 4.97 -1.46
C ILE A 279 -1.04 5.33 -1.47
N ALA A 280 -0.36 5.34 -0.32
CA ALA A 280 1.07 5.60 -0.24
C ALA A 280 1.90 4.50 -0.94
N ALA A 281 1.54 3.22 -0.77
CA ALA A 281 2.16 2.12 -1.49
C ALA A 281 1.92 2.22 -3.00
N ALA A 282 0.72 2.62 -3.43
CA ALA A 282 0.43 2.88 -4.84
C ALA A 282 1.26 4.05 -5.39
N ALA A 283 1.43 5.13 -4.62
CA ALA A 283 2.26 6.28 -4.99
C ALA A 283 3.74 5.89 -5.10
N PHE A 284 4.25 5.15 -4.12
CA PHE A 284 5.62 4.65 -4.13
C PHE A 284 5.87 3.69 -5.29
N GLY A 285 4.97 2.73 -5.53
CA GLY A 285 5.06 1.83 -6.69
C GLY A 285 5.00 2.57 -8.02
N SER A 286 4.17 3.62 -8.12
CA SER A 286 4.12 4.50 -9.29
C SER A 286 5.42 5.28 -9.47
N THR A 287 6.04 5.75 -8.39
CA THR A 287 7.32 6.46 -8.40
C THR A 287 8.46 5.56 -8.87
N VAL A 288 8.55 4.35 -8.32
CA VAL A 288 9.65 3.43 -8.59
C VAL A 288 9.51 2.76 -9.96
N PHE A 289 8.32 2.27 -10.33
CA PHE A 289 8.13 1.43 -11.52
C PHE A 289 7.51 2.13 -12.72
N LEU A 290 6.72 3.20 -12.50
CA LEU A 290 5.98 3.89 -13.57
C LEU A 290 6.51 5.31 -13.87
N GLY A 291 7.71 5.63 -13.40
CA GLY A 291 8.34 6.93 -13.66
C GLY A 291 7.72 8.11 -12.89
N GLY A 292 6.98 7.85 -11.80
CA GLY A 292 6.47 8.88 -10.93
C GLY A 292 5.70 9.99 -11.67
N TRP A 293 6.16 11.22 -11.52
CA TRP A 293 5.57 12.41 -12.15
C TRP A 293 5.93 12.58 -13.64
N SER A 294 6.90 11.81 -14.18
CA SER A 294 7.28 11.86 -15.60
C SER A 294 6.42 10.92 -16.44
N PHE A 295 6.04 11.32 -17.66
CA PHE A 295 5.26 10.54 -18.61
C PHE A 295 5.65 10.87 -20.06
N PHE A 296 6.82 10.40 -20.53
CA PHE A 296 7.25 10.48 -21.93
C PHE A 296 7.01 11.87 -22.58
N GLY A 297 7.38 12.96 -21.86
CA GLY A 297 7.21 14.34 -22.35
C GLY A 297 5.82 14.96 -22.12
N LEU A 298 4.84 14.22 -21.56
CA LEU A 298 3.52 14.79 -21.25
C LEU A 298 3.59 15.84 -20.13
N GLU A 299 4.64 15.80 -19.30
CA GLU A 299 4.91 16.77 -18.23
C GLU A 299 5.11 18.21 -18.72
N GLU A 300 5.35 18.41 -20.00
CA GLU A 300 5.40 19.76 -20.60
C GLU A 300 4.00 20.40 -20.73
N TRP A 301 2.97 19.56 -20.87
CA TRP A 301 1.57 20.00 -21.10
C TRP A 301 0.71 19.89 -19.86
N VAL A 302 0.97 18.90 -19.02
CA VAL A 302 0.19 18.58 -17.82
C VAL A 302 1.04 18.78 -16.58
N PRO A 303 0.53 19.39 -15.50
CA PRO A 303 1.27 19.54 -14.26
C PRO A 303 1.80 18.20 -13.75
N PRO A 304 3.11 18.06 -13.40
CA PRO A 304 3.73 16.80 -12.98
C PRO A 304 3.01 16.14 -11.81
N TRP A 305 2.57 16.91 -10.81
CA TRP A 305 1.83 16.41 -9.67
C TRP A 305 0.50 15.72 -10.05
N LEU A 306 -0.18 16.21 -11.10
CA LEU A 306 -1.42 15.59 -11.57
C LEU A 306 -1.16 14.23 -12.23
N ILE A 307 -0.06 14.10 -12.98
CA ILE A 307 0.37 12.84 -13.58
C ILE A 307 0.60 11.79 -12.48
N LEU A 308 1.33 12.16 -11.42
CA LEU A 308 1.56 11.27 -10.29
C LEU A 308 0.25 10.85 -9.61
N ILE A 309 -0.67 11.79 -9.35
CA ILE A 309 -1.96 11.49 -8.75
C ILE A 309 -2.74 10.49 -9.61
N VAL A 310 -2.81 10.71 -10.93
CA VAL A 310 -3.54 9.82 -11.84
C VAL A 310 -2.91 8.42 -11.84
N LYS A 311 -1.59 8.30 -11.94
CA LYS A 311 -0.89 7.01 -11.86
C LYS A 311 -1.12 6.32 -10.52
N THR A 312 -1.02 7.05 -9.41
CA THR A 312 -1.30 6.54 -8.07
C THR A 312 -2.73 6.00 -7.97
N GLN A 313 -3.71 6.73 -8.50
CA GLN A 313 -5.11 6.28 -8.46
C GLN A 313 -5.36 5.06 -9.37
N LEU A 314 -4.71 4.98 -10.52
CA LEU A 314 -4.77 3.80 -11.37
C LEU A 314 -4.15 2.57 -10.69
N PHE A 315 -3.01 2.75 -10.03
CA PHE A 315 -2.37 1.68 -9.27
C PHE A 315 -3.24 1.26 -8.08
N TYR A 316 -3.78 2.23 -7.34
CA TYR A 316 -4.70 1.97 -6.23
C TYR A 316 -5.99 1.27 -6.68
N PHE A 317 -6.49 1.63 -7.86
CA PHE A 317 -7.63 0.91 -8.47
C PHE A 317 -7.33 -0.57 -8.69
N VAL A 318 -6.10 -0.94 -9.06
CA VAL A 318 -5.71 -2.36 -9.20
C VAL A 318 -5.76 -3.06 -7.84
N PHE A 319 -5.34 -2.42 -6.74
CA PHE A 319 -5.52 -2.98 -5.38
C PHE A 319 -6.99 -3.19 -5.01
N ILE A 320 -7.87 -2.24 -5.36
CA ILE A 320 -9.31 -2.40 -5.14
C ILE A 320 -9.88 -3.53 -6.00
N TRP A 321 -9.43 -3.63 -7.24
CA TRP A 321 -9.89 -4.67 -8.17
C TRP A 321 -9.49 -6.06 -7.68
N THR A 322 -8.25 -6.26 -7.29
CA THR A 322 -7.81 -7.54 -6.71
C THR A 322 -8.57 -7.87 -5.43
N ARG A 323 -8.83 -6.89 -4.57
CA ARG A 323 -9.66 -7.05 -3.38
C ARG A 323 -11.08 -7.50 -3.69
N GLY A 324 -11.67 -7.03 -4.77
CA GLY A 324 -13.04 -7.36 -5.17
C GLY A 324 -13.20 -8.68 -5.94
N THR A 325 -12.12 -9.23 -6.50
CA THR A 325 -12.16 -10.37 -7.42
C THR A 325 -11.47 -11.62 -6.91
N LEU A 326 -10.39 -11.50 -6.17
CA LEU A 326 -9.62 -12.65 -5.68
C LEU A 326 -10.21 -13.21 -4.38
N PRO A 327 -10.21 -14.55 -4.21
CA PRO A 327 -10.59 -15.17 -2.96
C PRO A 327 -9.52 -14.96 -1.90
N ARG A 328 -9.91 -15.00 -0.62
CA ARG A 328 -8.99 -15.00 0.52
C ARG A 328 -8.21 -16.32 0.57
N LEU A 329 -6.91 -16.24 0.78
CA LEU A 329 -6.03 -17.39 0.95
C LEU A 329 -5.90 -17.74 2.45
N ARG A 330 -5.52 -18.98 2.75
CA ARG A 330 -5.20 -19.41 4.13
C ARG A 330 -3.78 -18.99 4.49
N ILE A 331 -3.49 -18.90 5.79
CA ILE A 331 -2.17 -18.48 6.27
C ILE A 331 -1.03 -19.40 5.81
N ASP A 332 -1.26 -20.72 5.78
CA ASP A 332 -0.28 -21.71 5.29
C ASP A 332 0.03 -21.52 3.79
N GLN A 333 -0.99 -21.22 2.99
CA GLN A 333 -0.82 -20.92 1.57
C GLN A 333 -0.06 -19.62 1.35
N LEU A 334 -0.36 -18.58 2.14
CA LEU A 334 0.32 -17.28 2.05
C LEU A 334 1.78 -17.39 2.48
N MET A 335 2.06 -18.09 3.60
CA MET A 335 3.43 -18.33 4.00
C MET A 335 4.19 -19.18 2.98
N GLY A 336 3.54 -20.17 2.37
CA GLY A 336 4.08 -20.93 1.26
C GLY A 336 4.38 -20.07 0.03
N LEU A 337 3.49 -19.13 -0.30
CA LEU A 337 3.68 -18.17 -1.42
C LEU A 337 4.90 -17.28 -1.17
N ALA A 338 5.05 -16.71 0.02
CA ALA A 338 6.18 -15.85 0.36
C ALA A 338 7.52 -16.61 0.26
N TRP A 339 7.66 -17.72 0.99
CA TRP A 339 8.93 -18.42 1.16
C TRP A 339 9.30 -19.34 -0.01
N LYS A 340 8.32 -20.02 -0.62
CA LYS A 340 8.60 -21.01 -1.70
C LYS A 340 8.54 -20.40 -3.10
N TYR A 341 7.82 -19.26 -3.29
CA TYR A 341 7.65 -18.65 -4.59
C TYR A 341 8.31 -17.28 -4.68
N LEU A 342 7.87 -16.30 -3.87
CA LEU A 342 8.31 -14.93 -4.05
C LEU A 342 9.78 -14.72 -3.72
N LEU A 343 10.26 -15.26 -2.61
CA LEU A 343 11.63 -15.07 -2.17
C LEU A 343 12.66 -15.69 -3.16
N PRO A 344 12.53 -16.95 -3.62
CA PRO A 344 13.43 -17.49 -4.63
C PRO A 344 13.35 -16.75 -5.98
N LEU A 345 12.14 -16.35 -6.41
CA LEU A 345 11.97 -15.58 -7.64
C LEU A 345 12.62 -14.19 -7.54
N ALA A 346 12.50 -13.51 -6.39
CA ALA A 346 13.16 -12.24 -6.14
C ALA A 346 14.69 -12.38 -6.16
N ALA A 347 15.23 -13.44 -5.56
CA ALA A 347 16.67 -13.72 -5.58
C ALA A 347 17.19 -14.01 -7.00
N VAL A 348 16.47 -14.81 -7.78
CA VAL A 348 16.83 -15.08 -9.18
C VAL A 348 16.76 -13.79 -10.00
N ASN A 349 15.70 -12.99 -9.85
CA ASN A 349 15.59 -11.70 -10.51
C ASN A 349 16.78 -10.77 -10.20
N LEU A 350 17.16 -10.70 -8.93
CA LEU A 350 18.29 -9.88 -8.49
C LEU A 350 19.62 -10.33 -9.19
N LEU A 351 19.87 -11.63 -9.30
CA LEU A 351 21.05 -12.17 -9.98
C LEU A 351 21.05 -11.86 -11.48
N VAL A 352 19.89 -11.99 -12.14
CA VAL A 352 19.74 -11.65 -13.55
C VAL A 352 20.04 -10.17 -13.79
N VAL A 353 19.44 -9.29 -12.99
CA VAL A 353 19.64 -7.85 -13.05
C VAL A 353 21.10 -7.47 -12.81
N ALA A 354 21.76 -8.12 -11.85
CA ALA A 354 23.19 -7.91 -11.59
C ALA A 354 24.04 -8.30 -12.80
N ALA A 355 23.74 -9.43 -13.44
CA ALA A 355 24.46 -9.89 -14.64
C ALA A 355 24.24 -8.93 -15.83
N GLU A 356 23.01 -8.47 -16.07
CA GLU A 356 22.69 -7.50 -17.12
C GLU A 356 23.43 -6.17 -16.90
N ARG A 357 23.49 -5.69 -15.67
CA ARG A 357 24.17 -4.45 -15.34
C ARG A 357 25.68 -4.57 -15.51
N LEU A 358 26.27 -5.69 -15.13
CA LEU A 358 27.70 -5.96 -15.37
C LEU A 358 27.99 -6.00 -16.88
N TRP A 359 27.15 -6.69 -17.65
CA TRP A 359 27.32 -6.78 -19.09
C TRP A 359 27.20 -5.40 -19.77
N TRP A 360 26.22 -4.60 -19.37
CA TRP A 360 26.05 -3.23 -19.87
C TRP A 360 27.32 -2.39 -19.64
N LYS A 361 27.90 -2.49 -18.44
CA LYS A 361 29.08 -1.71 -18.04
C LYS A 361 30.36 -2.19 -18.75
N GLU A 362 30.59 -3.51 -18.80
CA GLU A 362 31.85 -4.06 -19.38
C GLU A 362 31.90 -3.97 -20.90
N ALA A 363 30.77 -4.11 -21.56
CA ALA A 363 30.71 -4.06 -23.03
C ALA A 363 30.56 -2.63 -23.58
N GLU A 364 30.55 -1.59 -22.73
CA GLU A 364 30.38 -0.17 -23.09
C GLU A 364 29.20 0.06 -24.05
N LEU A 365 28.11 -0.68 -23.84
CA LEU A 365 26.93 -0.65 -24.71
C LEU A 365 26.18 0.67 -24.54
N GLY A 366 25.75 1.26 -25.66
CA GLY A 366 24.95 2.47 -25.65
C GLY A 366 23.56 2.25 -24.98
N ASP A 367 22.88 3.33 -24.60
CA ASP A 367 21.62 3.31 -23.85
C ASP A 367 20.48 2.54 -24.55
N GLY A 368 20.55 2.36 -25.87
CA GLY A 368 19.58 1.56 -26.64
C GLY A 368 19.51 0.07 -26.25
N ILE A 369 20.52 -0.48 -25.56
CA ILE A 369 20.52 -1.86 -25.07
C ILE A 369 19.44 -2.10 -24.02
N VAL A 370 18.99 -1.06 -23.32
CA VAL A 370 17.97 -1.12 -22.27
C VAL A 370 16.65 -1.68 -22.83
N TYR A 371 16.29 -1.36 -24.06
CA TYR A 371 15.10 -1.91 -24.72
C TYR A 371 15.22 -3.42 -25.00
N LEU A 372 16.45 -3.89 -25.33
CA LEU A 372 16.70 -5.32 -25.46
C LEU A 372 16.57 -6.04 -24.12
N PHE A 373 17.16 -5.49 -23.05
CA PHE A 373 16.99 -6.04 -21.69
C PHE A 373 15.52 -6.07 -21.26
N ALA A 374 14.75 -5.03 -21.56
CA ALA A 374 13.32 -5.02 -21.30
C ALA A 374 12.58 -6.19 -22.00
N ALA A 375 12.88 -6.42 -23.28
CA ALA A 375 12.28 -7.54 -24.02
C ALA A 375 12.68 -8.90 -23.44
N ILE A 376 13.97 -9.10 -23.11
CA ILE A 376 14.48 -10.32 -22.48
C ILE A 376 13.80 -10.54 -21.12
N ASN A 377 13.72 -9.51 -20.28
CA ASN A 377 13.15 -9.59 -18.94
C ASN A 377 11.63 -9.88 -18.93
N ILE A 378 10.88 -9.37 -19.92
CA ILE A 378 9.46 -9.72 -20.08
C ILE A 378 9.33 -11.22 -20.38
N VAL A 379 10.12 -11.75 -21.33
CA VAL A 379 10.10 -13.19 -21.66
C VAL A 379 10.54 -14.02 -20.45
N LEU A 380 11.62 -13.61 -19.80
CA LEU A 380 12.15 -14.29 -18.61
C LEU A 380 11.15 -14.30 -17.47
N ALA A 381 10.46 -13.19 -17.20
CA ALA A 381 9.43 -13.12 -16.18
C ALA A 381 8.31 -14.12 -16.44
N VAL A 382 7.81 -14.21 -17.68
CA VAL A 382 6.79 -15.20 -18.06
C VAL A 382 7.31 -16.64 -17.88
N VAL A 383 8.53 -16.92 -18.35
CA VAL A 383 9.15 -18.25 -18.26
C VAL A 383 9.34 -18.65 -16.78
N LEU A 384 9.86 -17.75 -15.95
CA LEU A 384 10.09 -18.00 -14.53
C LEU A 384 8.77 -18.19 -13.77
N LEU A 385 7.77 -17.35 -14.00
CA LEU A 385 6.46 -17.48 -13.34
C LEU A 385 5.77 -18.80 -13.72
N VAL A 386 5.74 -19.15 -15.01
CA VAL A 386 5.10 -20.38 -15.48
C VAL A 386 5.93 -21.60 -15.12
N GLY A 387 7.25 -21.55 -15.27
CA GLY A 387 8.17 -22.64 -14.96
C GLY A 387 8.16 -22.98 -13.47
N TRP A 388 8.22 -21.96 -12.62
CA TRP A 388 8.19 -22.12 -11.17
C TRP A 388 6.83 -22.66 -10.68
N ALA A 389 5.73 -22.16 -11.22
CA ALA A 389 4.40 -22.68 -10.91
C ALA A 389 4.24 -24.16 -11.30
N ARG A 390 4.87 -24.61 -12.40
CA ARG A 390 4.87 -26.01 -12.82
C ARG A 390 5.81 -26.87 -11.98
N ALA A 391 7.02 -26.39 -11.65
CA ALA A 391 8.03 -27.12 -10.90
C ALA A 391 7.57 -27.47 -9.47
N LEU A 392 6.86 -26.54 -8.81
CA LEU A 392 6.31 -26.75 -7.48
C LEU A 392 5.01 -27.57 -7.47
N GLY A 393 4.61 -28.08 -8.63
CA GLY A 393 3.53 -29.05 -8.73
C GLY A 393 2.18 -28.49 -8.25
N TYR A 394 1.88 -27.23 -8.55
CA TYR A 394 0.54 -26.72 -8.40
C TYR A 394 -0.38 -27.44 -9.40
N ARG A 395 -0.61 -28.72 -9.09
CA ARG A 395 -1.79 -29.41 -9.60
C ARG A 395 -2.91 -28.87 -8.71
N PRO A 396 -3.90 -28.15 -9.28
CA PRO A 396 -5.13 -27.98 -8.57
C PRO A 396 -5.55 -29.40 -8.19
N GLU A 397 -5.53 -29.71 -6.89
CA GLU A 397 -6.16 -30.93 -6.43
C GLU A 397 -7.52 -30.89 -7.05
N ARG A 398 -7.75 -31.73 -8.06
CA ARG A 398 -9.09 -31.98 -8.52
C ARG A 398 -9.76 -32.52 -7.29
N VAL A 399 -10.44 -31.63 -6.57
CA VAL A 399 -11.36 -32.04 -5.53
C VAL A 399 -12.25 -33.05 -6.26
N ARG A 400 -11.90 -34.32 -6.08
CA ARG A 400 -12.79 -35.40 -6.44
C ARG A 400 -13.94 -35.27 -5.48
N THR A 401 -14.81 -34.33 -5.75
CA THR A 401 -16.17 -34.32 -5.27
C THR A 401 -16.88 -35.50 -5.96
N ARG A 402 -16.43 -36.71 -5.61
CA ARG A 402 -17.39 -37.79 -5.57
C ARG A 402 -18.27 -37.39 -4.38
N PRO A 403 -19.53 -37.01 -4.57
CA PRO A 403 -20.44 -36.99 -3.47
C PRO A 403 -20.30 -38.37 -2.85
N ARG A 404 -19.78 -38.51 -1.64
CA ARG A 404 -20.03 -39.67 -0.84
C ARG A 404 -21.55 -39.61 -0.67
N LEU A 405 -22.23 -40.31 -1.57
CA LEU A 405 -23.58 -40.74 -1.29
C LEU A 405 -23.45 -41.45 0.05
N VAL A 406 -23.94 -40.82 1.11
CA VAL A 406 -24.10 -41.45 2.42
C VAL A 406 -25.03 -42.62 2.13
N LYS A 407 -24.44 -43.80 1.90
CA LYS A 407 -25.18 -45.03 1.62
C LYS A 407 -25.79 -45.61 2.91
N GLU A 408 -25.56 -44.96 4.03
CA GLU A 408 -26.23 -45.31 5.27
C GLU A 408 -27.31 -44.24 5.50
N PRO A 409 -28.60 -44.61 5.40
CA PRO A 409 -29.62 -43.75 5.96
C PRO A 409 -29.23 -43.58 7.45
N LEU A 410 -29.10 -42.33 7.90
CA LEU A 410 -29.09 -42.00 9.32
C LEU A 410 -30.15 -42.87 9.94
N GLY A 411 -29.72 -43.84 10.79
CA GLY A 411 -30.65 -44.79 11.42
C GLY A 411 -31.75 -44.00 12.13
N TYR A 412 -32.86 -43.92 11.47
CA TYR A 412 -34.11 -43.57 12.13
C TYR A 412 -34.36 -44.75 13.09
N VAL A 413 -34.03 -44.56 14.36
CA VAL A 413 -34.49 -45.42 15.43
C VAL A 413 -35.98 -45.10 15.61
N PRO A 414 -36.88 -45.98 15.16
CA PRO A 414 -38.30 -45.73 15.42
C PRO A 414 -38.44 -45.75 16.92
N ALA A 415 -39.07 -44.72 17.48
CA ALA A 415 -39.47 -44.70 18.85
C ALA A 415 -40.24 -45.99 19.16
N ASP A 416 -39.72 -46.75 20.10
CA ASP A 416 -40.28 -48.03 20.55
C ASP A 416 -41.79 -47.94 20.74
N SER A 417 -42.51 -48.65 19.91
CA SER A 417 -43.95 -48.91 20.08
C SER A 417 -44.22 -50.03 21.11
N SER A 418 -43.44 -50.01 22.19
CA SER A 418 -43.63 -50.97 23.30
C SER A 418 -44.27 -50.32 24.53
N ALA A 419 -45.35 -49.56 24.32
CA ALA A 419 -46.24 -49.22 25.42
C ALA A 419 -47.67 -49.58 25.02
N GLY A 420 -47.95 -50.83 25.05
CA GLY A 420 -49.31 -51.29 24.77
C GLY A 420 -49.46 -52.80 24.86
N GLY A 421 -49.79 -53.30 25.99
CA GLY A 421 -50.24 -54.69 26.11
C GLY A 421 -49.97 -55.32 27.45
N GLY A 422 -50.82 -55.18 28.39
CA GLY A 422 -51.68 -56.21 28.83
C GLY A 422 -51.39 -56.78 30.23
N GLN A 423 -52.35 -56.62 31.04
CA GLN A 423 -52.77 -57.38 32.20
C GLN A 423 -51.93 -57.35 33.46
#